data_a9f2a19341739c9186636bfff0ac864e
#
_entry.id   a9f2a19341739c9186636bfff0ac864e
#
_cell.length_a   1.000
_cell.length_b   1.000
_cell.length_c   1.000
_cell.angle_alpha   90.00
_cell.angle_beta   90.00
_cell.angle_gamma   90.00
#
_symmetry.space_group_name_H-M   'P 1'
#
loop_
_entity.id
_entity.type
_entity.pdbx_description
1 polymer ?
#
loop_
_entity_poly.entity_id
_entity_poly.type
_entity_poly.pdbx_seq_one_letter_code
_entity_poly.pdbx_strand_id
1 'polypeptide(L)'
;MRVGIDAHKMKCTTVMFDGDSVTGSFDFQTTRQGVYEFMEKVPEGSIAVIESSTTGKVLSRMLSGKYEVHMVAPPERKVSIKTDRRDAERIVMEDMLNYLRRCYIPSQYIENIRFVVTQQIQIGRRIARVKNQVHALLEMNMIQHELDDISDIFGVNGLKKLSKIQLPRHDMIALARYLEELKMYVSHHRQLDTEIARIAASDNDVQLLMTIPGINCFTAVAIKSRIGEVSRFATKKHLCSYAGVVPKANNSGEYISEHNHVKQGDIVLKYALTCAVRGAILANKNSSIKLFYRKISKKGVSPQKAQIAAARKMACIVWKVLSSKQPYTEQDDHMTKRKMKIMSSKAMRIIPTSVMPSKVSELVRNLVDDIDIIGKYHEHSDYIIGKDLSNKNRLKEDILR
;
A
#
# COMPACT_ATOMS: atom_id res chain seq x y z
N MET A 1 -10.40 5.62 34.21
CA MET A 1 -8.94 5.38 34.23
C MET A 1 -8.41 5.56 32.80
N ARG A 2 -7.16 6.02 32.66
CA ARG A 2 -6.45 6.06 31.37
C ARG A 2 -5.23 5.16 31.41
N VAL A 3 -4.88 4.59 30.26
CA VAL A 3 -3.81 3.60 30.18
C VAL A 3 -2.97 3.90 28.94
N GLY A 4 -1.70 4.20 29.12
CA GLY A 4 -0.75 4.36 28.04
C GLY A 4 -0.10 3.02 27.70
N ILE A 5 -0.02 2.70 26.42
CA ILE A 5 0.57 1.45 25.95
C ILE A 5 1.65 1.77 24.92
N ASP A 6 2.88 1.53 25.28
CA ASP A 6 4.01 1.52 24.35
C ASP A 6 4.12 0.11 23.74
N ALA A 7 3.77 0.00 22.45
CA ALA A 7 3.57 -1.28 21.80
C ALA A 7 4.77 -1.67 20.92
N HIS A 8 5.60 -2.57 21.40
CA HIS A 8 6.74 -3.15 20.69
C HIS A 8 6.43 -4.54 20.10
N LYS A 9 7.37 -5.07 19.32
CA LYS A 9 7.20 -6.35 18.59
C LYS A 9 7.02 -7.55 19.52
N MET A 10 7.74 -7.59 20.63
CA MET A 10 7.78 -8.74 21.54
C MET A 10 7.06 -8.48 22.86
N LYS A 11 7.04 -7.25 23.31
CA LYS A 11 6.52 -6.84 24.62
C LYS A 11 5.85 -5.47 24.51
N CYS A 12 4.79 -5.28 25.27
CA CYS A 12 4.14 -3.99 25.45
C CYS A 12 4.33 -3.53 26.89
N THR A 13 4.65 -2.26 27.08
CA THR A 13 4.76 -1.63 28.41
C THR A 13 3.54 -0.77 28.66
N THR A 14 2.90 -0.98 29.81
CA THR A 14 1.64 -0.32 30.18
C THR A 14 1.86 0.56 31.39
N VAL A 15 1.29 1.76 31.36
CA VAL A 15 1.21 2.66 32.51
C VAL A 15 -0.22 3.09 32.74
N MET A 16 -0.72 2.95 33.96
CA MET A 16 -2.08 3.28 34.37
C MET A 16 -2.13 4.62 35.09
N PHE A 17 -3.13 5.42 34.77
CA PHE A 17 -3.41 6.72 35.37
C PHE A 17 -4.83 6.76 35.96
N ASP A 18 -4.91 7.29 37.18
CA ASP A 18 -6.17 7.71 37.78
C ASP A 18 -6.09 9.23 38.04
N GLY A 19 -6.91 9.96 37.28
CA GLY A 19 -6.70 11.42 37.17
C GLY A 19 -5.32 11.73 36.60
N ASP A 20 -4.55 12.54 37.31
CA ASP A 20 -3.22 13.00 36.91
C ASP A 20 -2.05 12.17 37.51
N SER A 21 -2.37 11.12 38.29
CA SER A 21 -1.38 10.31 38.98
C SER A 21 -1.19 8.92 38.36
N VAL A 22 0.07 8.46 38.34
CA VAL A 22 0.40 7.07 37.93
C VAL A 22 0.05 6.13 39.08
N THR A 23 -0.86 5.21 38.83
CA THR A 23 -1.33 4.22 39.84
C THR A 23 -0.60 2.87 39.70
N GLY A 24 0.01 2.62 38.56
CA GLY A 24 0.74 1.37 38.34
C GLY A 24 1.35 1.27 36.96
N SER A 25 2.23 0.29 36.80
CA SER A 25 2.77 -0.08 35.49
C SER A 25 3.06 -1.59 35.45
N PHE A 26 2.89 -2.18 34.28
CA PHE A 26 3.20 -3.59 34.04
C PHE A 26 3.52 -3.83 32.57
N ASP A 27 4.21 -4.93 32.33
CA ASP A 27 4.51 -5.40 30.98
C ASP A 27 3.63 -6.60 30.64
N PHE A 28 3.31 -6.78 29.35
CA PHE A 28 2.68 -7.98 28.81
C PHE A 28 3.29 -8.36 27.45
N GLN A 29 3.25 -9.66 27.15
CA GLN A 29 3.77 -10.16 25.86
C GLN A 29 2.89 -9.71 24.69
N THR A 30 3.50 -9.39 23.55
CA THR A 30 2.78 -9.03 22.32
C THR A 30 2.19 -10.29 21.65
N THR A 31 1.36 -10.99 22.37
CA THR A 31 0.63 -12.20 21.95
C THR A 31 -0.85 -12.05 22.26
N ARG A 32 -1.69 -12.90 21.68
CA ARG A 32 -3.13 -12.91 22.04
C ARG A 32 -3.33 -13.17 23.52
N GLN A 33 -2.56 -14.10 24.11
CA GLN A 33 -2.61 -14.39 25.53
C GLN A 33 -2.23 -13.18 26.38
N GLY A 34 -1.14 -12.48 26.04
CA GLY A 34 -0.75 -11.27 26.75
C GLY A 34 -1.79 -10.13 26.68
N VAL A 35 -2.55 -10.04 25.58
CA VAL A 35 -3.68 -9.11 25.51
C VAL A 35 -4.82 -9.50 26.46
N TYR A 36 -5.09 -10.79 26.66
CA TYR A 36 -6.06 -11.23 27.68
C TYR A 36 -5.56 -10.91 29.09
N GLU A 37 -4.29 -11.14 29.41
CA GLU A 37 -3.67 -10.75 30.70
C GLU A 37 -3.76 -9.22 30.95
N PHE A 38 -3.61 -8.41 29.90
CA PHE A 38 -3.88 -6.98 29.96
C PHE A 38 -5.33 -6.69 30.32
N MET A 39 -6.29 -7.38 29.68
CA MET A 39 -7.72 -7.19 29.92
C MET A 39 -8.16 -7.63 31.33
N GLU A 40 -7.45 -8.53 31.97
CA GLU A 40 -7.71 -8.94 33.37
C GLU A 40 -7.24 -7.88 34.37
N LYS A 41 -6.15 -7.13 34.03
CA LYS A 41 -5.54 -6.13 34.92
C LYS A 41 -6.12 -4.73 34.78
N VAL A 42 -6.69 -4.42 33.62
CA VAL A 42 -7.20 -3.09 33.30
C VAL A 42 -8.73 -3.10 33.34
N PRO A 43 -9.38 -2.25 34.13
CA PRO A 43 -10.84 -2.16 34.18
C PRO A 43 -11.47 -1.84 32.82
N GLU A 44 -12.56 -2.54 32.48
CA GLU A 44 -13.34 -2.28 31.28
C GLU A 44 -13.86 -0.83 31.26
N GLY A 45 -13.97 -0.24 30.08
CA GLY A 45 -14.37 1.16 29.93
C GLY A 45 -13.24 2.18 30.15
N SER A 46 -12.01 1.73 30.46
CA SER A 46 -10.84 2.61 30.51
C SER A 46 -10.48 3.16 29.12
N ILE A 47 -9.80 4.29 29.07
CA ILE A 47 -9.28 4.88 27.83
C ILE A 47 -7.87 4.34 27.58
N ALA A 48 -7.68 3.57 26.51
CA ALA A 48 -6.37 3.05 26.10
C ALA A 48 -5.73 3.98 25.05
N VAL A 49 -4.60 4.56 25.37
CA VAL A 49 -3.82 5.44 24.47
C VAL A 49 -2.65 4.64 23.90
N ILE A 50 -2.56 4.52 22.58
CA ILE A 50 -1.60 3.64 21.90
C ILE A 50 -0.94 4.39 20.75
N GLU A 51 0.40 4.32 20.64
CA GLU A 51 1.09 4.89 19.49
C GLU A 51 0.81 4.14 18.19
N SER A 52 0.63 4.88 17.08
CA SER A 52 0.36 4.33 15.76
C SER A 52 1.57 3.60 15.19
N SER A 53 1.63 2.30 15.43
CA SER A 53 2.60 1.35 14.89
C SER A 53 1.90 0.16 14.22
N THR A 54 2.64 -0.78 13.67
CA THR A 54 2.05 -2.04 13.15
C THR A 54 1.38 -2.82 14.28
N THR A 55 2.07 -3.00 15.39
CA THR A 55 1.56 -3.66 16.60
C THR A 55 0.41 -2.87 17.22
N GLY A 56 0.58 -1.54 17.36
CA GLY A 56 -0.43 -0.64 17.91
C GLY A 56 -1.77 -0.71 17.18
N LYS A 57 -1.77 -0.83 15.85
CA LYS A 57 -3.00 -1.02 15.05
C LYS A 57 -3.73 -2.32 15.34
N VAL A 58 -3.00 -3.42 15.51
CA VAL A 58 -3.59 -4.72 15.86
C VAL A 58 -4.16 -4.66 17.28
N LEU A 59 -3.39 -4.16 18.22
CA LEU A 59 -3.78 -3.99 19.61
C LEU A 59 -5.01 -3.09 19.74
N SER A 60 -5.02 -1.94 19.06
CA SER A 60 -6.17 -1.03 19.04
C SER A 60 -7.47 -1.73 18.63
N ARG A 61 -7.43 -2.60 17.60
CA ARG A 61 -8.62 -3.35 17.18
C ARG A 61 -9.04 -4.40 18.19
N MET A 62 -8.11 -5.10 18.82
CA MET A 62 -8.41 -6.10 19.82
C MET A 62 -9.04 -5.49 21.07
N LEU A 63 -8.64 -4.28 21.41
CA LEU A 63 -9.12 -3.55 22.60
C LEU A 63 -10.42 -2.77 22.37
N SER A 64 -10.72 -2.35 21.12
CA SER A 64 -11.88 -1.46 20.79
C SER A 64 -13.26 -1.99 21.19
N GLY A 65 -13.39 -3.27 21.54
CA GLY A 65 -14.68 -3.83 22.02
C GLY A 65 -14.95 -3.59 23.50
N LYS A 66 -13.90 -3.37 24.31
CA LYS A 66 -13.97 -3.24 25.78
C LYS A 66 -13.47 -1.89 26.28
N TYR A 67 -12.68 -1.19 25.50
CA TYR A 67 -12.00 0.06 25.85
C TYR A 67 -12.31 1.16 24.83
N GLU A 68 -12.31 2.41 25.29
CA GLU A 68 -12.19 3.55 24.39
C GLU A 68 -10.73 3.65 23.95
N VAL A 69 -10.46 3.49 22.66
CA VAL A 69 -9.08 3.43 22.16
C VAL A 69 -8.71 4.70 21.43
N HIS A 70 -7.70 5.42 21.93
CA HIS A 70 -7.07 6.55 21.27
C HIS A 70 -5.78 6.10 20.61
N MET A 71 -5.80 5.83 19.33
CA MET A 71 -4.56 5.62 18.57
C MET A 71 -3.99 6.98 18.18
N VAL A 72 -2.75 7.26 18.58
CA VAL A 72 -2.12 8.57 18.42
C VAL A 72 -0.93 8.54 17.46
N ALA A 73 -0.68 9.65 16.76
CA ALA A 73 0.51 9.76 15.92
C ALA A 73 1.76 9.83 16.80
N PRO A 74 2.92 9.30 16.32
CA PRO A 74 4.18 9.47 17.03
C PRO A 74 4.45 10.95 17.34
N PRO A 75 4.87 11.29 18.56
CA PRO A 75 5.16 12.67 18.94
C PRO A 75 6.31 13.24 18.10
N GLU A 76 6.17 14.51 17.70
CA GLU A 76 7.18 15.17 16.85
C GLU A 76 8.46 15.54 17.63
N ARG A 77 8.40 15.63 18.96
CA ARG A 77 9.53 16.01 19.81
C ARG A 77 10.38 14.80 20.15
N LYS A 78 11.68 14.89 19.86
CA LYS A 78 12.68 13.93 20.32
C LYS A 78 13.03 14.21 21.78
N VAL A 79 12.84 13.22 22.64
CA VAL A 79 13.26 13.28 24.06
C VAL A 79 14.65 12.68 24.19
N SER A 80 15.50 13.27 25.05
CA SER A 80 16.90 12.85 25.22
C SER A 80 17.05 11.50 25.92
N ILE A 81 16.11 11.12 26.79
CA ILE A 81 16.13 9.82 27.49
C ILE A 81 14.85 9.07 27.17
N LYS A 82 14.99 7.96 26.44
CA LYS A 82 13.89 7.07 26.07
C LYS A 82 13.86 5.84 26.97
N THR A 83 12.70 5.58 27.58
CA THR A 83 12.36 4.28 28.17
C THR A 83 10.91 4.00 27.84
N ASP A 84 10.56 2.73 27.60
CA ASP A 84 9.21 2.29 27.22
C ASP A 84 8.16 2.83 28.23
N ARG A 85 8.47 2.83 29.53
CA ARG A 85 7.61 3.38 30.57
C ARG A 85 7.36 4.88 30.41
N ARG A 86 8.43 5.69 30.19
CA ARG A 86 8.30 7.14 29.96
C ARG A 86 7.56 7.47 28.68
N ASP A 87 7.74 6.66 27.66
CA ASP A 87 7.03 6.82 26.40
C ASP A 87 5.53 6.51 26.58
N ALA A 88 5.16 5.46 27.33
CA ALA A 88 3.80 5.15 27.70
C ALA A 88 3.16 6.24 28.61
N GLU A 89 3.88 6.79 29.59
CA GLU A 89 3.42 7.91 30.42
C GLU A 89 3.16 9.16 29.57
N ARG A 90 4.10 9.51 28.70
CA ARG A 90 4.04 10.70 27.86
C ARG A 90 2.84 10.70 26.93
N ILE A 91 2.55 9.58 26.24
CA ILE A 91 1.42 9.54 25.31
C ILE A 91 0.08 9.74 26.02
N VAL A 92 -0.07 9.31 27.27
CA VAL A 92 -1.29 9.60 28.07
C VAL A 92 -1.39 11.07 28.41
N MET A 93 -0.31 11.66 28.96
CA MET A 93 -0.30 13.07 29.34
C MET A 93 -0.55 13.99 28.14
N GLU A 94 0.10 13.72 27.01
CA GLU A 94 -0.09 14.51 25.79
C GLU A 94 -1.50 14.30 25.16
N ASP A 95 -2.11 13.10 25.27
CA ASP A 95 -3.49 12.87 24.85
C ASP A 95 -4.51 13.61 25.74
N MET A 96 -4.27 13.62 27.07
CA MET A 96 -5.09 14.38 28.02
C MET A 96 -5.09 15.88 27.72
N LEU A 97 -3.95 16.42 27.32
CA LEU A 97 -3.78 17.82 26.92
C LEU A 97 -4.22 18.11 25.48
N ASN A 98 -4.71 17.11 24.74
CA ASN A 98 -5.06 17.19 23.32
C ASN A 98 -3.90 17.66 22.41
N TYR A 99 -2.65 17.39 22.81
CA TYR A 99 -1.47 17.72 22.00
C TYR A 99 -1.19 16.66 20.90
N LEU A 100 -1.72 15.45 21.06
CA LEU A 100 -1.52 14.38 20.07
C LEU A 100 -2.64 14.34 19.05
N ARG A 101 -2.25 14.12 17.79
CA ARG A 101 -3.21 13.88 16.73
C ARG A 101 -3.71 12.44 16.80
N ARG A 102 -5.01 12.27 17.03
CA ARG A 102 -5.66 10.96 16.96
C ARG A 102 -5.69 10.42 15.54
N CYS A 103 -5.30 9.16 15.41
CA CYS A 103 -5.26 8.42 14.16
C CYS A 103 -6.55 7.60 13.98
N TYR A 104 -6.98 7.47 12.74
CA TYR A 104 -8.10 6.60 12.39
C TYR A 104 -7.74 5.13 12.59
N ILE A 105 -8.57 4.40 13.32
CA ILE A 105 -8.48 2.94 13.50
C ILE A 105 -9.40 2.29 12.46
N PRO A 106 -8.86 1.68 11.41
CA PRO A 106 -9.69 1.03 10.40
C PRO A 106 -10.26 -0.29 10.94
N SER A 107 -11.48 -0.62 10.53
CA SER A 107 -12.07 -1.93 10.79
C SER A 107 -11.23 -3.07 10.18
N GLN A 108 -11.40 -4.30 10.65
CA GLN A 108 -10.70 -5.47 10.09
C GLN A 108 -10.98 -5.63 8.59
N TYR A 109 -12.21 -5.37 8.15
CA TYR A 109 -12.59 -5.38 6.75
C TYR A 109 -11.75 -4.38 5.92
N ILE A 110 -11.63 -3.14 6.39
CA ILE A 110 -10.82 -2.11 5.71
C ILE A 110 -9.33 -2.48 5.70
N GLU A 111 -8.80 -3.07 6.77
CA GLU A 111 -7.40 -3.53 6.78
C GLU A 111 -7.16 -4.67 5.78
N ASN A 112 -8.09 -5.61 5.67
CA ASN A 112 -8.01 -6.70 4.69
C ASN A 112 -7.98 -6.13 3.26
N ILE A 113 -8.85 -5.16 2.96
CA ILE A 113 -8.85 -4.49 1.65
C ILE A 113 -7.53 -3.72 1.42
N ARG A 114 -7.02 -3.02 2.44
CA ARG A 114 -5.72 -2.32 2.36
C ARG A 114 -4.58 -3.28 2.02
N PHE A 115 -4.59 -4.46 2.64
CA PHE A 115 -3.59 -5.49 2.38
C PHE A 115 -3.64 -5.95 0.92
N VAL A 116 -4.81 -6.34 0.41
CA VAL A 116 -5.00 -6.80 -0.97
C VAL A 116 -4.59 -5.71 -1.98
N VAL A 117 -5.02 -4.46 -1.78
CA VAL A 117 -4.65 -3.32 -2.64
C VAL A 117 -3.13 -3.08 -2.62
N THR A 118 -2.51 -3.17 -1.45
CA THR A 118 -1.06 -2.97 -1.31
C THR A 118 -0.28 -4.06 -2.05
N GLN A 119 -0.69 -5.33 -1.92
CA GLN A 119 -0.10 -6.45 -2.66
C GLN A 119 -0.24 -6.26 -4.17
N GLN A 120 -1.42 -5.85 -4.66
CA GLN A 120 -1.65 -5.60 -6.08
C GLN A 120 -0.71 -4.51 -6.64
N ILE A 121 -0.54 -3.41 -5.90
CA ILE A 121 0.39 -2.33 -6.29
C ILE A 121 1.84 -2.82 -6.30
N GLN A 122 2.24 -3.59 -5.28
CA GLN A 122 3.61 -4.13 -5.20
C GLN A 122 3.92 -5.09 -6.33
N ILE A 123 3.00 -6.00 -6.66
CA ILE A 123 3.16 -6.93 -7.78
C ILE A 123 3.20 -6.17 -9.11
N GLY A 124 2.35 -5.15 -9.30
CA GLY A 124 2.42 -4.29 -10.48
C GLY A 124 3.78 -3.61 -10.66
N ARG A 125 4.39 -3.15 -9.56
CA ARG A 125 5.76 -2.60 -9.59
C ARG A 125 6.83 -3.64 -9.93
N ARG A 126 6.70 -4.87 -9.42
CA ARG A 126 7.61 -5.98 -9.78
C ARG A 126 7.50 -6.32 -11.25
N ILE A 127 6.29 -6.41 -11.80
CA ILE A 127 6.07 -6.62 -13.25
C ILE A 127 6.77 -5.51 -14.06
N ALA A 128 6.58 -4.25 -13.70
CA ALA A 128 7.23 -3.14 -14.41
C ALA A 128 8.77 -3.23 -14.31
N ARG A 129 9.30 -3.60 -13.15
CA ARG A 129 10.74 -3.78 -12.94
C ARG A 129 11.31 -4.87 -13.84
N VAL A 130 10.68 -6.04 -13.88
CA VAL A 130 11.13 -7.16 -14.74
C VAL A 130 11.05 -6.77 -16.21
N LYS A 131 9.98 -6.10 -16.65
CA LYS A 131 9.88 -5.59 -18.03
C LYS A 131 11.02 -4.64 -18.38
N ASN A 132 11.37 -3.73 -17.47
CA ASN A 132 12.50 -2.81 -17.67
C ASN A 132 13.84 -3.55 -17.72
N GLN A 133 14.02 -4.62 -16.92
CA GLN A 133 15.23 -5.48 -16.99
C GLN A 133 15.35 -6.18 -18.35
N VAL A 134 14.24 -6.67 -18.91
CA VAL A 134 14.24 -7.24 -20.27
C VAL A 134 14.60 -6.17 -21.31
N HIS A 135 14.00 -4.97 -21.23
CA HIS A 135 14.36 -3.87 -22.13
C HIS A 135 15.85 -3.54 -22.05
N ALA A 136 16.40 -3.40 -20.84
CA ALA A 136 17.82 -3.11 -20.64
C ALA A 136 18.71 -4.21 -21.21
N LEU A 137 18.34 -5.50 -21.06
CA LEU A 137 19.06 -6.61 -21.62
C LEU A 137 19.11 -6.58 -23.16
N LEU A 138 17.99 -6.26 -23.80
CA LEU A 138 17.91 -6.09 -25.26
C LEU A 138 18.75 -4.90 -25.73
N GLU A 139 18.76 -3.81 -24.96
CA GLU A 139 19.53 -2.61 -25.23
C GLU A 139 21.04 -2.87 -25.14
N MET A 140 21.49 -3.57 -24.11
CA MET A 140 22.90 -3.96 -23.95
C MET A 140 23.42 -4.81 -25.10
N ASN A 141 22.55 -5.58 -25.77
CA ASN A 141 22.88 -6.41 -26.92
C ASN A 141 22.59 -5.73 -28.28
N MET A 142 22.12 -4.47 -28.26
CA MET A 142 21.81 -3.66 -29.47
C MET A 142 20.81 -4.32 -30.43
N ILE A 143 19.85 -5.10 -29.89
CA ILE A 143 18.89 -5.87 -30.70
C ILE A 143 17.44 -5.36 -30.59
N GLN A 144 17.21 -4.18 -30.04
CA GLN A 144 15.84 -3.61 -29.92
C GLN A 144 15.17 -3.49 -31.29
N HIS A 145 15.94 -3.16 -32.34
CA HIS A 145 15.43 -3.00 -33.70
C HIS A 145 14.78 -4.25 -34.27
N GLU A 146 15.13 -5.44 -33.78
CA GLU A 146 14.47 -6.68 -34.15
C GLU A 146 13.01 -6.77 -33.69
N LEU A 147 12.59 -5.89 -32.78
CA LEU A 147 11.26 -5.84 -32.16
C LEU A 147 10.45 -4.59 -32.53
N ASP A 148 10.97 -3.71 -33.41
CA ASP A 148 10.37 -2.43 -33.78
C ASP A 148 8.99 -2.57 -34.45
N ASP A 149 8.72 -3.71 -35.08
CA ASP A 149 7.45 -4.06 -35.69
C ASP A 149 6.37 -4.49 -34.67
N ILE A 150 6.72 -4.58 -33.39
CA ILE A 150 5.83 -5.07 -32.31
C ILE A 150 5.51 -3.95 -31.32
N SER A 151 4.24 -3.57 -31.23
CA SER A 151 3.77 -2.54 -30.30
C SER A 151 3.87 -2.91 -28.81
N ASP A 152 3.79 -4.21 -28.46
CA ASP A 152 3.94 -4.73 -27.09
C ASP A 152 4.77 -6.03 -27.11
N ILE A 153 6.05 -5.91 -26.78
CA ILE A 153 6.98 -7.04 -26.73
C ILE A 153 6.64 -8.08 -25.65
N PHE A 154 5.77 -7.74 -24.70
CA PHE A 154 5.26 -8.65 -23.66
C PHE A 154 3.85 -9.18 -23.98
N GLY A 155 3.29 -8.82 -25.12
CA GLY A 155 2.10 -9.42 -25.68
C GLY A 155 2.40 -10.79 -26.32
N VAL A 156 1.35 -11.47 -26.77
CA VAL A 156 1.50 -12.85 -27.34
C VAL A 156 2.51 -12.90 -28.47
N ASN A 157 2.44 -11.98 -29.43
CA ASN A 157 3.36 -11.93 -30.57
C ASN A 157 4.78 -11.52 -30.15
N GLY A 158 4.91 -10.56 -29.22
CA GLY A 158 6.19 -10.13 -28.68
C GLY A 158 6.91 -11.27 -27.94
N LEU A 159 6.22 -12.00 -27.08
CA LEU A 159 6.78 -13.14 -26.36
C LEU A 159 7.22 -14.27 -27.32
N LYS A 160 6.47 -14.53 -28.40
CA LYS A 160 6.86 -15.47 -29.45
C LYS A 160 8.14 -15.03 -30.18
N LYS A 161 8.33 -13.74 -30.39
CA LYS A 161 9.55 -13.20 -31.03
C LYS A 161 10.71 -13.19 -30.07
N LEU A 162 10.51 -12.79 -28.81
CA LEU A 162 11.51 -12.88 -27.73
C LEU A 162 12.05 -14.31 -27.55
N SER A 163 11.22 -15.35 -27.71
CA SER A 163 11.66 -16.75 -27.60
C SER A 163 12.58 -17.21 -28.73
N LYS A 164 12.69 -16.46 -29.84
CA LYS A 164 13.52 -16.77 -31.01
C LYS A 164 14.78 -15.94 -31.09
N ILE A 165 14.92 -14.90 -30.25
CA ILE A 165 16.07 -14.02 -30.22
C ILE A 165 17.32 -14.81 -29.82
N GLN A 166 18.42 -14.54 -30.51
CA GLN A 166 19.74 -15.09 -30.21
C GLN A 166 20.55 -14.09 -29.38
N LEU A 167 20.96 -14.50 -28.20
CA LEU A 167 21.80 -13.73 -27.27
C LEU A 167 23.01 -14.56 -26.83
N PRO A 168 24.08 -13.92 -26.32
CA PRO A 168 25.11 -14.59 -25.59
C PRO A 168 24.56 -15.53 -24.50
N ARG A 169 25.23 -16.65 -24.24
CA ARG A 169 24.73 -17.67 -23.32
C ARG A 169 24.25 -17.16 -21.98
N HIS A 170 25.00 -16.24 -21.35
CA HIS A 170 24.62 -15.66 -20.04
C HIS A 170 23.40 -14.79 -20.13
N ASP A 171 23.23 -14.03 -21.20
CA ASP A 171 22.07 -13.16 -21.42
C ASP A 171 20.82 -13.96 -21.76
N MET A 172 20.94 -15.10 -22.46
CA MET A 172 19.84 -16.05 -22.65
C MET A 172 19.35 -16.63 -21.33
N ILE A 173 20.26 -16.98 -20.42
CA ILE A 173 19.90 -17.46 -19.07
C ILE A 173 19.17 -16.36 -18.31
N ALA A 174 19.67 -15.11 -18.36
CA ALA A 174 19.02 -13.97 -17.71
C ALA A 174 17.62 -13.69 -18.29
N LEU A 175 17.47 -13.72 -19.62
CA LEU A 175 16.19 -13.53 -20.30
C LEU A 175 15.19 -14.62 -19.87
N ALA A 176 15.60 -15.88 -19.87
CA ALA A 176 14.73 -16.98 -19.45
C ALA A 176 14.19 -16.76 -18.02
N ARG A 177 15.07 -16.42 -17.07
CA ARG A 177 14.69 -16.12 -15.67
C ARG A 177 13.73 -14.92 -15.58
N TYR A 178 13.98 -13.82 -16.30
CA TYR A 178 13.08 -12.67 -16.31
C TYR A 178 11.69 -13.01 -16.86
N LEU A 179 11.62 -13.86 -17.89
CA LEU A 179 10.34 -14.30 -18.45
C LEU A 179 9.57 -15.23 -17.48
N GLU A 180 10.27 -16.10 -16.75
CA GLU A 180 9.67 -16.93 -15.70
C GLU A 180 9.12 -16.06 -14.53
N GLU A 181 9.92 -15.11 -14.03
CA GLU A 181 9.46 -14.14 -13.02
C GLU A 181 8.24 -13.36 -13.51
N LEU A 182 8.29 -12.89 -14.75
CA LEU A 182 7.17 -12.15 -15.36
C LEU A 182 5.90 -12.99 -15.39
N LYS A 183 6.00 -14.25 -15.82
CA LYS A 183 4.90 -15.23 -15.85
C LYS A 183 4.30 -15.41 -14.46
N MET A 184 5.14 -15.61 -13.45
CA MET A 184 4.71 -15.77 -12.06
C MET A 184 4.00 -14.52 -11.55
N TYR A 185 4.58 -13.33 -11.72
CA TYR A 185 3.98 -12.08 -11.23
C TYR A 185 2.68 -11.74 -11.96
N VAL A 186 2.58 -12.00 -13.27
CA VAL A 186 1.34 -11.83 -14.03
C VAL A 186 0.24 -12.76 -13.50
N SER A 187 0.57 -14.00 -13.15
CA SER A 187 -0.36 -14.94 -12.51
C SER A 187 -0.87 -14.41 -11.18
N HIS A 188 0.05 -14.00 -10.28
CA HIS A 188 -0.30 -13.43 -8.98
C HIS A 188 -1.15 -12.15 -9.11
N HIS A 189 -0.81 -11.28 -10.08
CA HIS A 189 -1.59 -10.09 -10.37
C HIS A 189 -3.03 -10.42 -10.76
N ARG A 190 -3.24 -11.44 -11.61
CA ARG A 190 -4.58 -11.89 -12.01
C ARG A 190 -5.40 -12.43 -10.84
N GLN A 191 -4.76 -13.13 -9.90
CA GLN A 191 -5.42 -13.67 -8.70
C GLN A 191 -5.90 -12.54 -7.79
N LEU A 192 -5.04 -11.56 -7.51
CA LEU A 192 -5.41 -10.38 -6.73
C LEU A 192 -6.47 -9.53 -7.45
N ASP A 193 -6.43 -9.45 -8.78
CA ASP A 193 -7.44 -8.75 -9.58
C ASP A 193 -8.83 -9.45 -9.45
N THR A 194 -8.84 -10.77 -9.31
CA THR A 194 -10.05 -11.55 -9.00
C THR A 194 -10.57 -11.24 -7.60
N GLU A 195 -9.69 -11.20 -6.60
CA GLU A 195 -10.08 -10.89 -5.22
C GLU A 195 -10.59 -9.44 -5.09
N ILE A 196 -9.94 -8.49 -5.74
CA ILE A 196 -10.41 -7.10 -5.83
C ILE A 196 -11.79 -7.03 -6.47
N ALA A 197 -12.06 -7.83 -7.50
CA ALA A 197 -13.37 -7.88 -8.14
C ALA A 197 -14.46 -8.46 -7.21
N ARG A 198 -14.13 -9.45 -6.38
CA ARG A 198 -15.04 -10.00 -5.35
C ARG A 198 -15.37 -8.96 -4.28
N ILE A 199 -14.34 -8.25 -3.77
CA ILE A 199 -14.54 -7.13 -2.85
C ILE A 199 -15.46 -6.08 -3.47
N ALA A 200 -15.23 -5.70 -4.73
CA ALA A 200 -16.05 -4.70 -5.41
C ALA A 200 -17.50 -5.17 -5.62
N ALA A 201 -17.71 -6.45 -5.87
CA ALA A 201 -19.05 -7.02 -6.03
C ALA A 201 -19.87 -7.05 -4.73
N SER A 202 -19.20 -7.09 -3.57
CA SER A 202 -19.84 -7.15 -2.25
C SER A 202 -19.96 -5.80 -1.54
N ASP A 203 -19.32 -4.72 -2.04
CA ASP A 203 -19.29 -3.41 -1.39
C ASP A 203 -20.03 -2.34 -2.22
N ASN A 204 -21.18 -1.89 -1.72
CA ASN A 204 -22.02 -0.87 -2.37
C ASN A 204 -21.29 0.46 -2.57
N ASP A 205 -20.43 0.88 -1.63
CA ASP A 205 -19.66 2.12 -1.77
C ASP A 205 -18.67 2.03 -2.93
N VAL A 206 -18.06 0.85 -3.13
CA VAL A 206 -17.18 0.60 -4.27
C VAL A 206 -17.95 0.65 -5.58
N GLN A 207 -19.15 0.07 -5.63
CA GLN A 207 -20.01 0.11 -6.82
C GLN A 207 -20.45 1.55 -7.14
N LEU A 208 -20.82 2.35 -6.12
CA LEU A 208 -21.11 3.77 -6.28
C LEU A 208 -19.92 4.54 -6.86
N LEU A 209 -18.71 4.29 -6.37
CA LEU A 209 -17.49 4.89 -6.91
C LEU A 209 -17.27 4.54 -8.38
N MET A 210 -17.61 3.32 -8.80
CA MET A 210 -17.49 2.89 -10.20
C MET A 210 -18.44 3.61 -11.16
N THR A 211 -19.46 4.32 -10.67
CA THR A 211 -20.30 5.20 -11.52
C THR A 211 -19.55 6.43 -12.01
N ILE A 212 -18.48 6.82 -11.31
CA ILE A 212 -17.66 7.99 -11.66
C ILE A 212 -16.80 7.67 -12.90
N PRO A 213 -16.80 8.53 -13.96
CA PRO A 213 -15.94 8.36 -15.12
C PRO A 213 -14.45 8.28 -14.73
N GLY A 214 -13.75 7.26 -15.27
CA GLY A 214 -12.33 7.02 -15.00
C GLY A 214 -12.03 6.15 -13.76
N ILE A 215 -12.99 5.96 -12.86
CA ILE A 215 -12.83 5.02 -11.74
C ILE A 215 -13.25 3.61 -12.22
N ASN A 216 -12.30 2.67 -12.17
CA ASN A 216 -12.50 1.25 -12.44
C ASN A 216 -12.57 0.45 -11.12
N CYS A 217 -12.74 -0.85 -11.22
CA CYS A 217 -12.83 -1.75 -10.06
C CYS A 217 -11.64 -1.60 -9.09
N PHE A 218 -10.40 -1.67 -9.58
CA PHE A 218 -9.20 -1.51 -8.74
C PHE A 218 -9.13 -0.13 -8.07
N THR A 219 -9.32 0.95 -8.83
CA THR A 219 -9.24 2.30 -8.27
C THR A 219 -10.35 2.59 -7.27
N ALA A 220 -11.57 2.02 -7.47
CA ALA A 220 -12.66 2.13 -6.52
C ALA A 220 -12.35 1.45 -5.19
N VAL A 221 -11.86 0.19 -5.23
CA VAL A 221 -11.43 -0.55 -4.03
C VAL A 221 -10.26 0.13 -3.35
N ALA A 222 -9.28 0.64 -4.10
CA ALA A 222 -8.14 1.37 -3.55
C ALA A 222 -8.59 2.66 -2.84
N ILE A 223 -9.53 3.41 -3.41
CA ILE A 223 -10.11 4.61 -2.78
C ILE A 223 -10.86 4.23 -1.50
N LYS A 224 -11.77 3.23 -1.54
CA LYS A 224 -12.51 2.75 -0.36
C LYS A 224 -11.56 2.30 0.74
N SER A 225 -10.50 1.57 0.41
CA SER A 225 -9.51 1.06 1.38
C SER A 225 -8.87 2.17 2.22
N ARG A 226 -8.66 3.35 1.62
CA ARG A 226 -8.00 4.48 2.29
C ARG A 226 -8.99 5.44 2.94
N ILE A 227 -10.16 5.62 2.35
CA ILE A 227 -11.22 6.44 2.94
C ILE A 227 -11.83 5.71 4.16
N GLY A 228 -12.09 4.40 4.08
CA GLY A 228 -12.89 3.70 5.08
C GLY A 228 -14.29 4.30 5.12
N GLU A 229 -14.66 4.87 6.26
CA GLU A 229 -15.92 5.61 6.42
C GLU A 229 -15.74 7.08 6.02
N VAL A 230 -16.59 7.55 5.10
CA VAL A 230 -16.51 8.92 4.57
C VAL A 230 -16.87 9.97 5.64
N SER A 231 -17.70 9.60 6.61
CA SER A 231 -18.13 10.46 7.73
C SER A 231 -16.98 11.03 8.57
N ARG A 232 -15.82 10.33 8.58
CA ARG A 232 -14.62 10.86 9.25
C ARG A 232 -14.04 12.13 8.62
N PHE A 233 -14.48 12.47 7.41
CA PHE A 233 -14.10 13.70 6.72
C PHE A 233 -15.27 14.68 6.73
N ALA A 234 -15.30 15.60 7.68
CA ALA A 234 -16.37 16.58 7.83
C ALA A 234 -16.65 17.37 6.53
N THR A 235 -15.63 17.57 5.68
CA THR A 235 -15.78 18.26 4.41
C THR A 235 -14.91 17.63 3.32
N LYS A 236 -15.26 17.88 2.05
CA LYS A 236 -14.43 17.53 0.89
C LYS A 236 -13.00 18.08 0.97
N LYS A 237 -12.77 19.21 1.67
CA LYS A 237 -11.43 19.81 1.86
C LYS A 237 -10.55 18.90 2.73
N HIS A 238 -11.10 18.29 3.78
CA HIS A 238 -10.36 17.34 4.64
C HIS A 238 -9.94 16.09 3.85
N LEU A 239 -10.82 15.55 3.01
CA LEU A 239 -10.45 14.42 2.13
C LEU A 239 -9.35 14.80 1.14
N CYS A 240 -9.42 15.99 0.51
CA CYS A 240 -8.39 16.46 -0.41
C CYS A 240 -7.03 16.64 0.29
N SER A 241 -7.03 17.14 1.54
CA SER A 241 -5.81 17.26 2.35
C SER A 241 -5.25 15.89 2.70
N TYR A 242 -6.09 14.96 3.16
CA TYR A 242 -5.71 13.59 3.47
C TYR A 242 -5.14 12.85 2.25
N ALA A 243 -5.73 13.06 1.08
CA ALA A 243 -5.25 12.48 -0.19
C ALA A 243 -3.93 13.11 -0.68
N GLY A 244 -3.47 14.20 -0.07
CA GLY A 244 -2.27 14.91 -0.51
C GLY A 244 -2.38 15.49 -1.93
N VAL A 245 -3.56 16.01 -2.30
CA VAL A 245 -3.82 16.65 -3.60
C VAL A 245 -4.04 18.16 -3.47
N VAL A 246 -3.70 18.74 -2.32
CA VAL A 246 -3.74 20.18 -2.03
C VAL A 246 -2.31 20.69 -1.88
N PRO A 247 -1.90 21.77 -2.56
CA PRO A 247 -0.61 22.41 -2.31
C PRO A 247 -0.53 22.89 -0.87
N LYS A 248 0.62 22.71 -0.20
CA LYS A 248 0.90 23.40 1.05
C LYS A 248 1.37 24.81 0.74
N ALA A 249 0.71 25.81 1.30
CA ALA A 249 1.24 27.16 1.36
C ALA A 249 2.22 27.21 2.56
N ASN A 250 3.51 27.30 2.27
CA ASN A 250 4.53 27.59 3.28
C ASN A 250 4.88 29.09 3.14
N ASN A 251 3.95 29.95 3.52
CA ASN A 251 4.21 31.38 3.59
C ASN A 251 4.56 31.71 5.04
N SER A 252 5.82 31.97 5.33
CA SER A 252 6.27 32.56 6.58
C SER A 252 6.86 33.94 6.27
N GLY A 253 6.15 34.99 6.64
CA GLY A 253 6.54 36.38 6.39
C GLY A 253 6.64 36.72 4.91
N GLU A 254 7.70 37.37 4.51
CA GLU A 254 7.95 37.79 3.13
C GLU A 254 8.45 36.64 2.20
N TYR A 255 8.68 35.45 2.73
CA TYR A 255 9.19 34.32 1.95
C TYR A 255 8.02 33.55 1.30
N ILE A 256 7.75 33.81 0.02
CA ILE A 256 6.85 33.02 -0.81
C ILE A 256 7.66 31.84 -1.38
N SER A 257 7.46 30.63 -0.86
CA SER A 257 8.10 29.43 -1.41
C SER A 257 7.52 29.12 -2.77
N GLU A 258 8.32 29.29 -3.83
CA GLU A 258 7.95 28.93 -5.22
C GLU A 258 7.75 27.41 -5.42
N HIS A 259 8.17 26.58 -4.46
CA HIS A 259 8.15 25.12 -4.54
C HIS A 259 7.16 24.49 -3.57
N ASN A 260 5.87 24.64 -3.85
CA ASN A 260 4.79 24.00 -3.09
C ASN A 260 4.69 22.49 -3.40
N HIS A 261 5.68 21.70 -2.95
CA HIS A 261 5.61 20.25 -3.05
C HIS A 261 4.65 19.66 -2.03
N VAL A 262 3.68 18.87 -2.50
CA VAL A 262 2.81 18.09 -1.63
C VAL A 262 3.60 16.90 -1.07
N LYS A 263 4.26 17.07 0.06
CA LYS A 263 5.06 16.03 0.74
C LYS A 263 4.24 15.13 1.67
N GLN A 264 3.03 15.54 2.07
CA GLN A 264 2.16 14.82 3.02
C GLN A 264 0.88 14.34 2.36
N GLY A 265 0.31 13.23 2.86
CA GLY A 265 -0.93 12.63 2.41
C GLY A 265 -0.80 11.13 2.17
N ASP A 266 -1.93 10.46 1.98
CA ASP A 266 -1.96 9.03 1.70
C ASP A 266 -1.53 8.76 0.25
N ILE A 267 -0.36 8.12 0.10
CA ILE A 267 0.27 7.85 -1.20
C ILE A 267 -0.61 6.96 -2.08
N VAL A 268 -1.30 5.97 -1.49
CA VAL A 268 -2.14 5.03 -2.25
C VAL A 268 -3.42 5.71 -2.73
N LEU A 269 -4.04 6.54 -1.88
CA LEU A 269 -5.21 7.33 -2.29
C LEU A 269 -4.85 8.32 -3.41
N LYS A 270 -3.74 9.02 -3.28
CA LYS A 270 -3.22 9.90 -4.33
C LYS A 270 -2.98 9.15 -5.63
N TYR A 271 -2.34 7.98 -5.57
CA TYR A 271 -2.12 7.11 -6.71
C TYR A 271 -3.44 6.67 -7.37
N ALA A 272 -4.41 6.18 -6.60
CA ALA A 272 -5.71 5.75 -7.11
C ALA A 272 -6.46 6.89 -7.79
N LEU A 273 -6.49 8.09 -7.20
CA LEU A 273 -7.11 9.28 -7.77
C LEU A 273 -6.42 9.72 -9.08
N THR A 274 -5.09 9.68 -9.14
CA THR A 274 -4.35 10.03 -10.36
C THR A 274 -4.57 9.00 -11.47
N CYS A 275 -4.64 7.71 -11.14
CA CYS A 275 -5.02 6.66 -12.10
C CYS A 275 -6.45 6.85 -12.63
N ALA A 276 -7.40 7.20 -11.75
CA ALA A 276 -8.78 7.50 -12.14
C ALA A 276 -8.86 8.71 -13.09
N VAL A 277 -8.09 9.76 -12.82
CA VAL A 277 -7.99 10.93 -13.72
C VAL A 277 -7.43 10.53 -15.09
N ARG A 278 -6.37 9.73 -15.15
CA ARG A 278 -5.83 9.21 -16.42
C ARG A 278 -6.89 8.42 -17.19
N GLY A 279 -7.62 7.55 -16.51
CA GLY A 279 -8.74 6.81 -17.12
C GLY A 279 -9.83 7.73 -17.67
N ALA A 280 -10.16 8.81 -16.95
CA ALA A 280 -11.14 9.79 -17.43
C ALA A 280 -10.64 10.61 -18.64
N ILE A 281 -9.35 10.94 -18.69
CA ILE A 281 -8.72 11.68 -19.80
C ILE A 281 -8.71 10.82 -21.08
N LEU A 282 -8.37 9.54 -20.95
CA LEU A 282 -8.27 8.60 -22.07
C LEU A 282 -9.63 8.14 -22.59
N ALA A 283 -10.71 8.27 -21.81
CA ALA A 283 -12.06 7.90 -22.24
C ALA A 283 -12.50 8.73 -23.44
N ASN A 284 -13.25 8.11 -24.38
CA ASN A 284 -13.75 8.77 -25.58
C ASN A 284 -14.72 9.90 -25.25
N LYS A 285 -15.62 9.71 -24.27
CA LYS A 285 -16.60 10.70 -23.84
C LYS A 285 -15.98 11.82 -23.01
N ASN A 286 -16.42 13.04 -23.23
CA ASN A 286 -16.00 14.20 -22.44
C ASN A 286 -16.70 14.20 -21.07
N SER A 287 -15.98 13.84 -20.03
CA SER A 287 -16.41 13.99 -18.64
C SER A 287 -16.02 15.36 -18.08
N SER A 288 -16.67 15.81 -17.01
CA SER A 288 -16.32 17.07 -16.31
C SER A 288 -14.85 17.08 -15.82
N ILE A 289 -14.28 15.92 -15.50
CA ILE A 289 -12.86 15.75 -15.15
C ILE A 289 -11.96 15.98 -16.37
N LYS A 290 -12.28 15.36 -17.52
CA LYS A 290 -11.53 15.53 -18.77
C LYS A 290 -11.55 16.98 -19.26
N LEU A 291 -12.72 17.61 -19.22
CA LEU A 291 -12.87 19.01 -19.59
C LEU A 291 -12.08 19.94 -18.65
N PHE A 292 -12.15 19.68 -17.35
CA PHE A 292 -11.37 20.42 -16.36
C PHE A 292 -9.85 20.27 -16.58
N TYR A 293 -9.37 19.05 -16.80
CA TYR A 293 -7.95 18.80 -17.09
C TYR A 293 -7.50 19.58 -18.33
N ARG A 294 -8.27 19.50 -19.43
CA ARG A 294 -7.98 20.23 -20.67
C ARG A 294 -7.95 21.77 -20.46
N LYS A 295 -8.90 22.30 -19.65
CA LYS A 295 -8.94 23.73 -19.31
C LYS A 295 -7.67 24.17 -18.57
N ILE A 296 -7.17 23.35 -17.64
CA ILE A 296 -5.92 23.68 -16.91
C ILE A 296 -4.70 23.55 -17.80
N SER A 297 -4.62 22.50 -18.62
CA SER A 297 -3.50 22.27 -19.55
C SER A 297 -3.35 23.39 -20.58
N LYS A 298 -4.48 23.95 -21.08
CA LYS A 298 -4.48 25.10 -22.01
C LYS A 298 -3.87 26.38 -21.43
N LYS A 299 -3.74 26.47 -20.09
CA LYS A 299 -3.08 27.60 -19.40
C LYS A 299 -1.56 27.47 -19.29
N GLY A 300 -0.93 26.54 -20.00
CA GLY A 300 0.53 26.32 -19.95
C GLY A 300 1.02 25.59 -18.68
N VAL A 301 0.12 25.06 -17.86
CA VAL A 301 0.48 24.31 -16.65
C VAL A 301 1.02 22.94 -17.04
N SER A 302 2.12 22.50 -16.40
CA SER A 302 2.71 21.19 -16.69
C SER A 302 1.68 20.05 -16.50
N PRO A 303 1.78 18.97 -17.32
CA PRO A 303 0.81 17.85 -17.28
C PRO A 303 0.64 17.25 -15.89
N GLN A 304 1.72 17.16 -15.10
CA GLN A 304 1.69 16.62 -13.74
C GLN A 304 0.88 17.54 -12.80
N LYS A 305 1.10 18.86 -12.86
CA LYS A 305 0.34 19.83 -12.06
C LYS A 305 -1.14 19.83 -12.46
N ALA A 306 -1.45 19.79 -13.75
CA ALA A 306 -2.82 19.68 -14.25
C ALA A 306 -3.51 18.39 -13.79
N GLN A 307 -2.80 17.25 -13.78
CA GLN A 307 -3.30 15.97 -13.29
C GLN A 307 -3.61 16.01 -11.77
N ILE A 308 -2.76 16.61 -10.95
CA ILE A 308 -3.02 16.77 -9.51
C ILE A 308 -4.22 17.70 -9.26
N ALA A 309 -4.37 18.79 -10.03
CA ALA A 309 -5.55 19.65 -9.94
C ALA A 309 -6.85 18.87 -10.28
N ALA A 310 -6.81 18.03 -11.33
CA ALA A 310 -7.92 17.15 -11.68
C ALA A 310 -8.18 16.07 -10.62
N ALA A 311 -7.12 15.53 -9.99
CA ALA A 311 -7.25 14.58 -8.88
C ALA A 311 -7.92 15.21 -7.65
N ARG A 312 -7.65 16.48 -7.36
CA ARG A 312 -8.37 17.24 -6.34
C ARG A 312 -9.87 17.36 -6.66
N LYS A 313 -10.23 17.67 -7.91
CA LYS A 313 -11.64 17.70 -8.34
C LYS A 313 -12.27 16.30 -8.22
N MET A 314 -11.57 15.25 -8.62
CA MET A 314 -11.99 13.86 -8.47
C MET A 314 -12.25 13.50 -6.99
N ALA A 315 -11.37 13.88 -6.06
CA ALA A 315 -11.56 13.67 -4.63
C ALA A 315 -12.82 14.37 -4.09
N CYS A 316 -13.15 15.57 -4.58
CA CYS A 316 -14.39 16.24 -4.21
C CYS A 316 -15.63 15.47 -4.71
N ILE A 317 -15.59 14.90 -5.92
CA ILE A 317 -16.68 14.09 -6.47
C ILE A 317 -16.82 12.80 -5.65
N VAL A 318 -15.72 12.11 -5.37
CA VAL A 318 -15.68 10.91 -4.52
C VAL A 318 -16.33 11.18 -3.17
N TRP A 319 -15.95 12.27 -2.50
CA TRP A 319 -16.54 12.65 -1.22
C TRP A 319 -18.06 12.86 -1.33
N LYS A 320 -18.52 13.57 -2.36
CA LYS A 320 -19.95 13.82 -2.58
C LYS A 320 -20.73 12.52 -2.80
N VAL A 321 -20.26 11.65 -3.68
CA VAL A 321 -20.91 10.37 -4.02
C VAL A 321 -21.02 9.47 -2.78
N LEU A 322 -19.92 9.33 -2.01
CA LEU A 322 -19.92 8.51 -0.80
C LEU A 322 -20.78 9.11 0.32
N SER A 323 -20.80 10.43 0.47
CA SER A 323 -21.60 11.12 1.52
C SER A 323 -23.10 11.11 1.20
N SER A 324 -23.49 11.28 -0.07
CA SER A 324 -24.89 11.25 -0.48
C SER A 324 -25.44 9.84 -0.69
N LYS A 325 -24.57 8.82 -0.77
CA LYS A 325 -24.94 7.44 -1.15
C LYS A 325 -25.72 7.35 -2.46
N GLN A 326 -25.47 8.29 -3.38
CA GLN A 326 -26.11 8.34 -4.69
C GLN A 326 -25.10 8.17 -5.81
N PRO A 327 -25.48 7.54 -6.93
CA PRO A 327 -24.62 7.44 -8.10
C PRO A 327 -24.19 8.83 -8.60
N TYR A 328 -23.07 8.87 -9.31
CA TYR A 328 -22.59 10.12 -9.89
C TYR A 328 -23.57 10.66 -10.95
N THR A 329 -23.98 11.94 -10.82
CA THR A 329 -25.03 12.55 -11.65
C THR A 329 -24.72 12.61 -13.15
N GLU A 330 -23.42 12.75 -13.52
CA GLU A 330 -22.96 12.74 -14.92
C GLU A 330 -22.39 11.35 -15.28
N GLN A 331 -22.96 10.27 -14.74
CA GLN A 331 -22.51 8.92 -15.07
C GLN A 331 -22.76 8.61 -16.55
N ASP A 332 -21.90 7.76 -17.10
CA ASP A 332 -22.11 7.14 -18.39
C ASP A 332 -22.66 5.73 -18.15
N ASP A 333 -23.95 5.54 -18.37
CA ASP A 333 -24.62 4.26 -18.10
C ASP A 333 -24.03 3.10 -18.87
N HIS A 334 -23.67 3.31 -20.14
CA HIS A 334 -23.03 2.28 -20.96
C HIS A 334 -21.68 1.86 -20.39
N MET A 335 -20.84 2.84 -20.06
CA MET A 335 -19.53 2.57 -19.45
C MET A 335 -19.66 1.98 -18.05
N THR A 336 -20.64 2.41 -17.27
CA THR A 336 -20.90 1.87 -15.94
C THR A 336 -21.34 0.41 -16.03
N LYS A 337 -22.30 0.07 -16.88
CA LYS A 337 -22.73 -1.31 -17.15
C LYS A 337 -21.56 -2.18 -17.61
N ARG A 338 -20.71 -1.68 -18.52
CA ARG A 338 -19.49 -2.38 -18.96
C ARG A 338 -18.52 -2.66 -17.82
N LYS A 339 -18.26 -1.67 -16.94
CA LYS A 339 -17.40 -1.85 -15.75
C LYS A 339 -17.96 -2.91 -14.81
N MET A 340 -19.26 -2.89 -14.53
CA MET A 340 -19.94 -3.87 -13.69
C MET A 340 -19.87 -5.28 -14.29
N LYS A 341 -20.10 -5.42 -15.61
CA LYS A 341 -19.96 -6.71 -16.32
C LYS A 341 -18.53 -7.27 -16.21
N ILE A 342 -17.51 -6.43 -16.41
CA ILE A 342 -16.10 -6.83 -16.27
C ILE A 342 -15.81 -7.25 -14.83
N MET A 343 -16.28 -6.51 -13.84
CA MET A 343 -16.13 -6.83 -12.41
C MET A 343 -16.75 -8.19 -12.10
N SER A 344 -18.01 -8.43 -12.48
CA SER A 344 -18.70 -9.69 -12.25
C SER A 344 -17.97 -10.86 -12.92
N SER A 345 -17.55 -10.70 -14.18
CA SER A 345 -16.77 -11.73 -14.89
C SER A 345 -15.45 -12.06 -14.20
N LYS A 346 -14.77 -11.06 -13.63
CA LYS A 346 -13.53 -11.28 -12.88
C LYS A 346 -13.78 -11.94 -11.53
N ALA A 347 -14.83 -11.54 -10.81
CA ALA A 347 -15.20 -12.09 -9.52
C ALA A 347 -15.52 -13.60 -9.55
N MET A 348 -16.07 -14.08 -10.71
CA MET A 348 -16.41 -15.49 -10.94
C MET A 348 -15.21 -16.37 -11.28
N ARG A 349 -14.01 -15.81 -11.49
CA ARG A 349 -12.82 -16.61 -11.83
C ARG A 349 -12.45 -17.54 -10.69
N ILE A 350 -12.06 -18.76 -11.04
CA ILE A 350 -11.49 -19.71 -10.07
C ILE A 350 -10.04 -19.34 -9.83
N ILE A 351 -9.68 -19.18 -8.56
CA ILE A 351 -8.29 -19.01 -8.14
C ILE A 351 -7.66 -20.41 -8.08
N PRO A 352 -6.51 -20.65 -8.76
CA PRO A 352 -5.85 -21.95 -8.72
C PRO A 352 -5.55 -22.40 -7.28
N THR A 353 -5.74 -23.68 -7.01
CA THR A 353 -5.51 -24.30 -5.68
C THR A 353 -4.07 -24.16 -5.17
N SER A 354 -3.08 -23.94 -6.06
CA SER A 354 -1.70 -23.67 -5.70
C SER A 354 -1.50 -22.42 -4.80
N VAL A 355 -2.52 -21.59 -4.68
CA VAL A 355 -2.51 -20.34 -3.89
C VAL A 355 -3.42 -20.43 -2.68
N MET A 356 -4.07 -21.57 -2.46
CA MET A 356 -4.94 -21.76 -1.30
C MET A 356 -4.11 -21.87 0.00
N PRO A 357 -4.62 -21.32 1.12
CA PRO A 357 -3.93 -21.38 2.43
C PRO A 357 -3.51 -22.78 2.84
N SER A 358 -4.26 -23.80 2.44
CA SER A 358 -3.97 -25.22 2.74
C SER A 358 -2.65 -25.74 2.13
N LYS A 359 -2.09 -25.06 1.14
CA LYS A 359 -0.83 -25.43 0.49
C LYS A 359 0.40 -24.66 0.98
N VAL A 360 0.24 -23.73 1.93
CA VAL A 360 1.37 -22.95 2.45
C VAL A 360 2.44 -23.86 3.05
N SER A 361 2.05 -24.90 3.81
CA SER A 361 2.99 -25.84 4.42
C SER A 361 3.80 -26.63 3.37
N GLU A 362 3.16 -27.02 2.25
CA GLU A 362 3.83 -27.69 1.14
C GLU A 362 4.83 -26.75 0.44
N LEU A 363 4.44 -25.51 0.18
CA LEU A 363 5.31 -24.49 -0.41
C LEU A 363 6.53 -24.19 0.47
N VAL A 364 6.34 -24.10 1.80
CA VAL A 364 7.43 -23.88 2.75
C VAL A 364 8.37 -25.05 2.77
N ARG A 365 7.86 -26.29 2.76
CA ARG A 365 8.69 -27.50 2.72
C ARG A 365 9.56 -27.52 1.46
N ASN A 366 8.96 -27.33 0.28
CA ASN A 366 9.70 -27.30 -0.99
C ASN A 366 10.77 -26.20 -0.98
N LEU A 367 10.47 -25.01 -0.41
CA LEU A 367 11.44 -23.93 -0.31
C LEU A 367 12.61 -24.28 0.62
N VAL A 368 12.35 -24.98 1.73
CA VAL A 368 13.40 -25.43 2.66
C VAL A 368 14.30 -26.46 1.96
N ASP A 369 13.71 -27.43 1.25
CA ASP A 369 14.45 -28.44 0.50
C ASP A 369 15.35 -27.79 -0.57
N ASP A 370 14.85 -26.77 -1.29
CA ASP A 370 15.64 -26.01 -2.27
C ASP A 370 16.80 -25.23 -1.61
N ILE A 371 16.58 -24.63 -0.44
CA ILE A 371 17.63 -23.93 0.32
C ILE A 371 18.71 -24.89 0.80
N ASP A 372 18.35 -26.07 1.28
CA ASP A 372 19.30 -27.10 1.69
C ASP A 372 20.16 -27.59 0.54
N ILE A 373 19.58 -27.73 -0.67
CA ILE A 373 20.31 -28.07 -1.88
C ILE A 373 21.35 -26.98 -2.21
N ILE A 374 20.95 -25.69 -2.15
CA ILE A 374 21.85 -24.56 -2.41
C ILE A 374 22.97 -24.51 -1.37
N GLY A 375 22.69 -24.76 -0.10
CA GLY A 375 23.68 -24.84 0.97
C GLY A 375 24.76 -25.90 0.70
N LYS A 376 24.37 -27.12 0.28
CA LYS A 376 25.25 -28.19 -0.07
C LYS A 376 26.12 -27.87 -1.31
N TYR A 377 25.59 -27.12 -2.27
CA TYR A 377 26.40 -26.67 -3.44
C TYR A 377 27.47 -25.65 -3.01
N HIS A 378 27.24 -24.81 -2.05
CA HIS A 378 28.25 -23.87 -1.53
C HIS A 378 29.36 -24.61 -0.74
N GLU A 379 29.03 -25.61 0.06
CA GLU A 379 30.03 -26.46 0.73
C GLU A 379 30.91 -27.26 -0.25
N HIS A 380 30.36 -27.66 -1.38
CA HIS A 380 31.13 -28.40 -2.43
C HIS A 380 31.93 -27.43 -3.33
N SER A 381 31.52 -26.22 -3.56
CA SER A 381 32.29 -25.25 -4.35
C SER A 381 33.55 -24.77 -3.64
N ASP A 382 33.54 -24.72 -2.30
CA ASP A 382 34.72 -24.43 -1.50
C ASP A 382 35.79 -25.55 -1.59
N TYR A 383 35.40 -26.76 -1.97
CA TYR A 383 36.33 -27.89 -2.19
C TYR A 383 37.03 -27.87 -3.57
N ILE A 384 36.42 -27.20 -4.56
CA ILE A 384 36.98 -27.07 -5.92
C ILE A 384 37.92 -25.86 -6.05
N ILE A 385 37.80 -24.88 -5.18
CA ILE A 385 38.67 -23.66 -5.09
C ILE A 385 39.69 -23.83 -3.93
N GLY A 386 39.96 -25.07 -3.54
CA GLY A 386 40.93 -25.39 -2.50
C GLY A 386 42.37 -25.35 -2.97
N LYS A 387 43.12 -24.43 -2.47
CA LYS A 387 44.57 -24.23 -2.27
C LYS A 387 45.05 -22.84 -2.74
N ASP A 388 44.40 -21.77 -2.29
CA ASP A 388 45.06 -20.48 -2.07
C ASP A 388 44.16 -19.51 -1.32
N LEU A 389 43.90 -19.75 -0.05
CA LEU A 389 43.18 -18.83 0.82
C LEU A 389 43.91 -18.62 2.14
N SER A 390 45.12 -18.01 2.04
CA SER A 390 45.76 -17.33 3.19
C SER A 390 45.21 -15.87 3.38
N ASN A 391 44.03 -15.52 2.83
CA ASN A 391 43.50 -14.19 2.89
C ASN A 391 41.99 -14.12 3.32
N LYS A 392 41.61 -14.99 4.28
CA LYS A 392 40.22 -15.02 4.83
C LYS A 392 39.81 -13.77 5.64
N ASN A 393 40.70 -12.85 5.94
CA ASN A 393 40.39 -11.67 6.77
C ASN A 393 40.09 -10.39 5.99
N ARG A 394 40.32 -10.34 4.67
CA ARG A 394 40.03 -9.13 3.86
C ARG A 394 38.60 -9.05 3.31
N LEU A 395 37.96 -10.20 3.10
CA LEU A 395 36.59 -10.23 2.53
C LEU A 395 35.47 -9.98 3.55
N LYS A 396 35.77 -10.02 4.86
CA LYS A 396 34.78 -9.65 5.89
C LYS A 396 34.65 -8.16 6.15
N GLU A 397 35.65 -7.36 5.79
CA GLU A 397 35.62 -5.91 6.00
C GLU A 397 34.94 -5.15 4.84
N ASP A 398 34.89 -5.72 3.65
CA ASP A 398 34.24 -5.08 2.48
C ASP A 398 32.74 -5.34 2.39
N ILE A 399 32.15 -6.21 3.19
CA ILE A 399 30.69 -6.48 3.25
C ILE A 399 30.02 -5.64 4.36
N LEU A 400 30.79 -5.00 5.25
CA LEU A 400 30.29 -4.18 6.37
C LEU A 400 30.54 -2.67 6.17
N ARG A 401 31.00 -2.24 5.01
CA ARG A 401 30.99 -0.85 4.55
C ARG A 401 29.98 -0.68 3.41
#